data_a5e47ffcc5cd5e07caa7f04cbdb38ac6
#
_entry.id   a5e47ffcc5cd5e07caa7f04cbdb38ac6
#
_cell.length_a   1.000
_cell.length_b   1.000
_cell.length_c   1.000
_cell.angle_alpha   90.00
_cell.angle_beta   90.00
_cell.angle_gamma   90.00
#
_symmetry.space_group_name_H-M   'P 1'
#
loop_
_entity.id
_entity.type
_entity.pdbx_description
1 polymer ?
#
loop_
_entity_poly.entity_id
_entity_poly.type
_entity_poly.pdbx_seq_one_letter_code
_entity_poly.pdbx_strand_id
1 'polypeptide(L)'
;MMSDLWKDPLEDFSGKMPIFPLPNVVFFPHTFLPLHIFEERYRAMVADATNGEKLICMALLKPGYEDDYEGSPHIHTVGTVGFMPMKKDHADGTSDILLVGMDKVKIKEITSDTPYRMAEVEILHDVVGESDPEALQEKIFQQFNVLNDDNLLSAATQFFSEGLDFEMAMNLVISHLEIEGEEKQKLLELGDLSLRAKVLLQYLESGLRVDLAADFGIGFAGDLRMN
;
A
#
# COMPACT_ATOMS: atom_id res chain seq x y z
N MET A 1 -20.13 17.82 -17.80
CA MET A 1 -20.92 16.76 -17.17
C MET A 1 -20.20 15.38 -17.17
N MET A 2 -18.89 15.32 -17.46
CA MET A 2 -18.02 14.13 -17.28
C MET A 2 -16.85 14.42 -16.29
N SER A 3 -16.72 15.65 -15.80
CA SER A 3 -15.67 16.07 -14.87
C SER A 3 -15.94 15.73 -13.40
N ASP A 4 -17.18 15.38 -13.04
CA ASP A 4 -17.56 15.12 -11.65
C ASP A 4 -17.37 13.65 -11.20
N LEU A 5 -16.87 12.79 -12.09
CA LEU A 5 -16.69 11.35 -11.81
C LEU A 5 -15.33 11.01 -11.15
N TRP A 6 -14.39 11.97 -11.12
CA TRP A 6 -13.03 11.73 -10.61
C TRP A 6 -12.55 12.91 -9.75
N LYS A 7 -13.34 13.26 -8.70
CA LYS A 7 -12.80 14.15 -7.68
C LYS A 7 -11.69 13.40 -6.94
N ASP A 8 -10.53 14.05 -6.83
CA ASP A 8 -9.44 13.51 -6.03
C ASP A 8 -9.95 13.34 -4.58
N PRO A 9 -9.93 12.11 -4.01
CA PRO A 9 -10.39 11.89 -2.64
C PRO A 9 -9.65 12.73 -1.60
N LEU A 10 -8.47 13.26 -1.93
CA LEU A 10 -7.65 14.09 -1.05
C LEU A 10 -7.89 15.60 -1.21
N GLU A 11 -8.68 16.05 -2.21
CA GLU A 11 -8.88 17.48 -2.49
C GLU A 11 -9.51 18.25 -1.31
N ASP A 12 -10.47 17.62 -0.60
CA ASP A 12 -11.17 18.22 0.55
C ASP A 12 -10.84 17.49 1.87
N PHE A 13 -9.73 16.79 1.91
CA PHE A 13 -9.36 15.96 3.04
C PHE A 13 -9.13 16.78 4.32
N SER A 14 -9.72 16.33 5.42
CA SER A 14 -9.68 17.02 6.73
C SER A 14 -8.32 17.03 7.42
N GLY A 15 -7.34 16.27 6.93
CA GLY A 15 -6.05 16.05 7.58
C GLY A 15 -6.07 15.00 8.69
N LYS A 16 -7.26 14.41 8.98
CA LYS A 16 -7.43 13.39 10.02
C LYS A 16 -8.08 12.15 9.47
N MET A 17 -7.53 10.99 9.80
CA MET A 17 -8.08 9.72 9.35
C MET A 17 -7.80 8.58 10.32
N PRO A 18 -8.56 7.47 10.25
CA PRO A 18 -8.24 6.26 10.98
C PRO A 18 -6.92 5.65 10.53
N ILE A 19 -6.21 5.03 11.47
CA ILE A 19 -5.01 4.23 11.19
C ILE A 19 -5.39 2.76 11.23
N PHE A 20 -4.98 2.01 10.21
CA PHE A 20 -5.03 0.57 10.19
C PHE A 20 -3.59 0.02 10.27
N PRO A 21 -3.11 -0.27 11.47
CA PRO A 21 -1.79 -0.84 11.67
C PRO A 21 -1.83 -2.34 11.41
N LEU A 22 -0.96 -2.82 10.55
CA LEU A 22 -0.83 -4.25 10.26
C LEU A 22 0.63 -4.73 10.40
N PRO A 23 0.84 -5.97 10.85
CA PRO A 23 2.16 -6.58 10.78
C PRO A 23 2.49 -6.97 9.34
N ASN A 24 3.74 -6.85 8.94
CA ASN A 24 4.28 -7.34 7.67
C ASN A 24 3.59 -6.85 6.39
N VAL A 25 2.67 -5.88 6.47
CA VAL A 25 1.99 -5.29 5.33
C VAL A 25 2.44 -3.85 5.16
N VAL A 26 3.17 -3.57 4.09
CA VAL A 26 3.54 -2.23 3.67
C VAL A 26 2.76 -1.90 2.41
N PHE A 27 1.92 -0.88 2.50
CA PHE A 27 1.09 -0.44 1.39
C PHE A 27 1.78 0.68 0.63
N PHE A 28 1.82 0.59 -0.69
CA PHE A 28 2.47 1.58 -1.55
C PHE A 28 1.45 2.43 -2.30
N PRO A 29 1.77 3.70 -2.61
CA PRO A 29 0.96 4.50 -3.54
C PRO A 29 0.76 3.77 -4.88
N HIS A 30 -0.40 3.98 -5.48
CA HIS A 30 -0.81 3.42 -6.79
C HIS A 30 -0.94 1.89 -6.84
N THR A 31 -0.95 1.21 -5.68
CA THR A 31 -1.21 -0.24 -5.59
C THR A 31 -2.60 -0.52 -5.03
N PHE A 32 -3.00 -1.79 -5.08
CA PHE A 32 -4.28 -2.26 -4.55
C PHE A 32 -4.04 -3.15 -3.33
N LEU A 33 -4.91 -3.06 -2.34
CA LEU A 33 -4.85 -3.90 -1.15
C LEU A 33 -6.24 -4.43 -0.80
N PRO A 34 -6.57 -5.68 -1.17
CA PRO A 34 -7.78 -6.34 -0.73
C PRO A 34 -7.62 -6.79 0.73
N LEU A 35 -8.61 -6.51 1.57
CA LEU A 35 -8.59 -6.84 2.99
C LEU A 35 -9.92 -7.46 3.42
N HIS A 36 -9.83 -8.50 4.26
CA HIS A 36 -10.97 -9.08 4.95
C HIS A 36 -11.03 -8.53 6.38
N ILE A 37 -12.12 -7.86 6.73
CA ILE A 37 -12.30 -7.14 8.00
C ILE A 37 -13.17 -7.95 8.93
N PHE A 38 -12.59 -8.49 10.01
CA PHE A 38 -13.27 -9.34 10.98
C PHE A 38 -13.18 -8.81 12.41
N GLU A 39 -12.09 -8.14 12.81
CA GLU A 39 -11.92 -7.57 14.14
C GLU A 39 -12.92 -6.44 14.40
N GLU A 40 -13.54 -6.43 15.58
CA GLU A 40 -14.60 -5.48 15.94
C GLU A 40 -14.15 -4.01 15.80
N ARG A 41 -12.93 -3.70 16.27
CA ARG A 41 -12.36 -2.34 16.16
C ARG A 41 -12.22 -1.89 14.70
N TYR A 42 -11.82 -2.78 13.80
CA TYR A 42 -11.66 -2.45 12.37
C TYR A 42 -12.98 -2.48 11.61
N ARG A 43 -13.97 -3.26 12.08
CA ARG A 43 -15.34 -3.18 11.55
C ARG A 43 -15.96 -1.82 11.85
N ALA A 44 -15.75 -1.28 13.07
CA ALA A 44 -16.17 0.08 13.42
C ALA A 44 -15.44 1.11 12.55
N MET A 45 -14.12 1.00 12.41
CA MET A 45 -13.30 1.87 11.55
C MET A 45 -13.82 1.93 10.10
N VAL A 46 -14.07 0.78 9.50
CA VAL A 46 -14.55 0.70 8.10
C VAL A 46 -15.96 1.24 7.97
N ALA A 47 -16.83 1.04 8.96
CA ALA A 47 -18.17 1.62 8.97
C ALA A 47 -18.10 3.16 8.99
N ASP A 48 -17.27 3.73 9.87
CA ASP A 48 -17.10 5.18 9.97
C ASP A 48 -16.44 5.76 8.72
N ALA A 49 -15.38 5.12 8.20
CA ALA A 49 -14.75 5.52 6.95
C ALA A 49 -15.74 5.49 5.77
N THR A 50 -16.63 4.48 5.69
CA THR A 50 -17.63 4.37 4.62
C THR A 50 -18.60 5.55 4.62
N ASN A 51 -18.96 6.04 5.80
CA ASN A 51 -19.87 7.18 5.99
C ASN A 51 -19.15 8.55 5.89
N GLY A 52 -17.82 8.55 5.92
CA GLY A 52 -16.98 9.74 5.82
C GLY A 52 -16.26 9.86 4.47
N GLU A 53 -14.98 10.18 4.54
CA GLU A 53 -14.12 10.44 3.37
C GLU A 53 -13.67 9.18 2.63
N LYS A 54 -13.94 7.99 3.16
CA LYS A 54 -13.49 6.67 2.67
C LYS A 54 -11.96 6.53 2.62
N LEU A 55 -11.29 7.23 3.51
CA LEU A 55 -9.84 7.24 3.62
C LEU A 55 -9.40 6.48 4.88
N ILE A 56 -8.38 5.66 4.76
CA ILE A 56 -7.76 4.87 5.83
C ILE A 56 -6.24 4.95 5.66
N CYS A 57 -5.52 5.31 6.73
CA CYS A 57 -4.06 5.31 6.72
C CYS A 57 -3.53 3.92 7.08
N MET A 58 -2.81 3.30 6.17
CA MET A 58 -2.12 2.04 6.41
C MET A 58 -0.75 2.30 7.02
N ALA A 59 -0.41 1.59 8.09
CA ALA A 59 0.86 1.72 8.78
C ALA A 59 1.44 0.35 9.14
N LEU A 60 2.76 0.19 9.00
CA LEU A 60 3.44 -1.02 9.44
C LEU A 60 3.65 -0.98 10.96
N LEU A 61 3.32 -2.07 11.66
CA LEU A 61 3.70 -2.29 13.05
C LEU A 61 5.20 -2.48 13.15
N LYS A 62 5.82 -1.87 14.18
CA LYS A 62 7.24 -2.09 14.48
C LYS A 62 7.46 -3.44 15.13
N PRO A 63 8.66 -4.04 14.99
CA PRO A 63 9.02 -5.29 15.67
C PRO A 63 8.75 -5.22 17.18
N GLY A 64 8.29 -6.34 17.76
CA GLY A 64 7.89 -6.43 19.17
C GLY A 64 6.42 -6.07 19.42
N TYR A 65 5.63 -5.91 18.36
CA TYR A 65 4.18 -5.65 18.47
C TYR A 65 3.41 -6.82 19.10
N GLU A 66 3.96 -8.03 19.07
CA GLU A 66 3.33 -9.27 19.55
C GLU A 66 3.01 -9.19 21.04
N ASP A 67 3.86 -8.52 21.82
CA ASP A 67 3.73 -8.37 23.26
C ASP A 67 2.57 -7.44 23.67
N ASP A 68 2.09 -6.57 22.76
CA ASP A 68 1.06 -5.57 23.02
C ASP A 68 0.03 -5.44 21.86
N TYR A 69 -0.20 -6.52 21.10
CA TYR A 69 -1.04 -6.47 19.89
C TYR A 69 -2.47 -5.95 20.13
N GLU A 70 -3.08 -6.33 21.25
CA GLU A 70 -4.42 -5.86 21.65
C GLU A 70 -4.41 -4.42 22.21
N GLY A 71 -3.24 -3.88 22.50
CA GLY A 71 -3.06 -2.54 23.01
C GLY A 71 -2.80 -1.50 21.91
N SER A 72 -1.70 -0.78 22.04
CA SER A 72 -1.28 0.26 21.09
C SER A 72 0.19 0.09 20.70
N PRO A 73 0.54 -1.00 20.00
CA PRO A 73 1.92 -1.26 19.64
C PRO A 73 2.46 -0.15 18.73
N HIS A 74 3.76 0.05 18.79
CA HIS A 74 4.41 1.09 18.00
C HIS A 74 4.27 0.85 16.50
N ILE A 75 4.04 1.92 15.74
CA ILE A 75 3.98 1.93 14.28
C ILE A 75 5.16 2.70 13.69
N HIS A 76 5.44 2.44 12.42
CA HIS A 76 6.24 3.35 11.61
C HIS A 76 5.50 4.66 11.37
N THR A 77 6.22 5.76 11.31
CA THR A 77 5.64 7.10 11.17
C THR A 77 5.45 7.54 9.73
N VAL A 78 5.79 6.69 8.77
CA VAL A 78 5.50 6.85 7.36
C VAL A 78 4.58 5.70 6.95
N GLY A 79 3.50 6.02 6.27
CA GLY A 79 2.53 5.07 5.75
C GLY A 79 1.92 5.57 4.46
N THR A 80 0.84 4.94 4.03
CA THR A 80 0.13 5.31 2.79
C THR A 80 -1.35 5.50 3.06
N VAL A 81 -1.92 6.55 2.49
CA VAL A 81 -3.38 6.75 2.48
C VAL A 81 -4.00 5.78 1.50
N GLY A 82 -4.95 4.99 1.97
CA GLY A 82 -5.80 4.14 1.15
C GLY A 82 -7.18 4.76 0.97
N PHE A 83 -7.61 4.92 -0.28
CA PHE A 83 -9.00 5.20 -0.62
C PHE A 83 -9.76 3.89 -0.78
N MET A 84 -10.95 3.80 -0.18
CA MET A 84 -11.81 2.60 -0.20
C MET A 84 -12.95 2.76 -1.22
N PRO A 85 -12.75 2.40 -2.50
CA PRO A 85 -13.80 2.49 -3.52
C PRO A 85 -14.86 1.40 -3.34
N MET A 86 -14.52 0.28 -2.72
CA MET A 86 -15.38 -0.91 -2.68
C MET A 86 -15.39 -1.55 -1.30
N LYS A 87 -16.62 -1.87 -0.84
CA LYS A 87 -16.90 -2.63 0.38
C LYS A 87 -17.99 -3.64 0.10
N LYS A 88 -17.82 -4.86 0.58
CA LYS A 88 -18.83 -5.93 0.51
C LYS A 88 -19.06 -6.49 1.92
N ASP A 89 -20.27 -6.33 2.41
CA ASP A 89 -20.65 -6.86 3.72
C ASP A 89 -21.08 -8.33 3.63
N HIS A 90 -20.75 -9.09 4.66
CA HIS A 90 -21.14 -10.49 4.84
C HIS A 90 -22.19 -10.65 5.96
N ALA A 91 -22.94 -11.77 5.92
CA ALA A 91 -24.02 -12.03 6.85
C ALA A 91 -23.58 -12.22 8.32
N ASP A 92 -22.31 -12.58 8.53
CA ASP A 92 -21.67 -12.75 9.84
C ASP A 92 -21.16 -11.41 10.43
N GLY A 93 -21.34 -10.32 9.68
CA GLY A 93 -20.92 -8.98 10.05
C GLY A 93 -19.46 -8.65 9.71
N THR A 94 -18.71 -9.55 9.06
CA THR A 94 -17.42 -9.24 8.45
C THR A 94 -17.62 -8.48 7.15
N SER A 95 -16.56 -7.92 6.58
CA SER A 95 -16.62 -7.28 5.26
C SER A 95 -15.32 -7.44 4.50
N ASP A 96 -15.43 -7.49 3.17
CA ASP A 96 -14.29 -7.37 2.28
C ASP A 96 -14.22 -5.94 1.76
N ILE A 97 -13.03 -5.36 1.80
CA ILE A 97 -12.76 -4.03 1.25
C ILE A 97 -11.62 -4.07 0.26
N LEU A 98 -11.62 -3.13 -0.66
CA LEU A 98 -10.47 -2.85 -1.51
C LEU A 98 -9.95 -1.45 -1.17
N LEU A 99 -8.66 -1.33 -0.90
CA LEU A 99 -7.98 -0.05 -0.80
C LEU A 99 -7.18 0.22 -2.08
N VAL A 100 -7.23 1.46 -2.53
CA VAL A 100 -6.36 2.00 -3.59
C VAL A 100 -5.37 2.94 -2.92
N GLY A 101 -4.07 2.68 -3.07
CA GLY A 101 -3.02 3.51 -2.52
C GLY A 101 -3.01 4.88 -3.20
N MET A 102 -3.16 5.93 -2.39
CA MET A 102 -3.12 7.32 -2.86
C MET A 102 -1.71 7.87 -2.66
N ASP A 103 -1.49 8.58 -1.59
CA ASP A 103 -0.24 9.26 -1.29
C ASP A 103 0.46 8.67 -0.08
N LYS A 104 1.79 8.77 -0.07
CA LYS A 104 2.62 8.55 1.10
C LYS A 104 2.42 9.69 2.10
N VAL A 105 2.35 9.33 3.39
CA VAL A 105 2.10 10.31 4.45
C VAL A 105 3.01 10.11 5.64
N LYS A 106 3.28 11.23 6.32
CA LYS A 106 3.82 11.23 7.67
C LYS A 106 2.66 11.17 8.66
N ILE A 107 2.74 10.22 9.58
CA ILE A 107 1.70 9.91 10.56
C ILE A 107 2.04 10.57 11.89
N LYS A 108 1.09 11.31 12.44
CA LYS A 108 1.12 11.82 13.81
C LYS A 108 -0.14 11.30 14.51
N GLU A 109 0.02 10.28 15.32
CA GLU A 109 -1.08 9.70 16.08
C GLU A 109 -1.69 10.71 17.05
N ILE A 110 -3.02 10.68 17.16
CA ILE A 110 -3.80 11.54 18.05
C ILE A 110 -4.71 10.72 18.94
N THR A 111 -4.99 11.22 20.15
CA THR A 111 -5.97 10.61 21.05
C THR A 111 -7.38 10.77 20.48
N SER A 112 -8.17 9.71 20.56
CA SER A 112 -9.54 9.65 20.08
C SER A 112 -10.39 8.76 21.01
N ASP A 113 -11.68 8.98 21.04
CA ASP A 113 -12.67 8.15 21.76
C ASP A 113 -13.17 6.95 20.91
N THR A 114 -12.59 6.76 19.71
CA THR A 114 -12.94 5.64 18.83
C THR A 114 -12.26 4.34 19.27
N PRO A 115 -12.84 3.15 18.98
CA PRO A 115 -12.22 1.88 19.32
C PRO A 115 -10.99 1.54 18.44
N TYR A 116 -10.65 2.40 17.50
CA TYR A 116 -9.51 2.30 16.59
C TYR A 116 -8.66 3.57 16.68
N ARG A 117 -7.43 3.49 16.17
CA ARG A 117 -6.44 4.57 16.25
C ARG A 117 -6.73 5.63 15.19
N MET A 118 -6.44 6.88 15.52
CA MET A 118 -6.60 8.05 14.65
C MET A 118 -5.27 8.80 14.50
N ALA A 119 -5.07 9.44 13.36
CA ALA A 119 -3.93 10.31 13.11
C ALA A 119 -4.30 11.63 12.45
N GLU A 120 -3.50 12.66 12.71
CA GLU A 120 -3.23 13.73 11.77
C GLU A 120 -2.13 13.27 10.81
N VAL A 121 -2.31 13.52 9.52
CA VAL A 121 -1.34 13.12 8.51
C VAL A 121 -0.90 14.31 7.66
N GLU A 122 0.36 14.26 7.23
CA GLU A 122 0.99 15.20 6.32
C GLU A 122 1.40 14.46 5.05
N ILE A 123 0.92 14.90 3.88
CA ILE A 123 1.28 14.30 2.59
C ILE A 123 2.78 14.51 2.33
N LEU A 124 3.46 13.43 1.97
CA LEU A 124 4.86 13.43 1.60
C LEU A 124 4.98 13.27 0.08
N HIS A 125 5.59 14.24 -0.57
CA HIS A 125 5.85 14.18 -2.00
C HIS A 125 7.23 13.62 -2.26
N ASP A 126 7.30 12.62 -3.12
CA ASP A 126 8.55 12.07 -3.61
C ASP A 126 9.12 12.98 -4.70
N VAL A 127 10.42 12.97 -4.86
CA VAL A 127 11.13 13.72 -5.88
C VAL A 127 11.89 12.78 -6.81
N VAL A 128 11.95 13.13 -8.07
CA VAL A 128 12.84 12.43 -9.02
C VAL A 128 14.24 13.05 -8.86
N GLY A 129 15.22 12.21 -8.47
CA GLY A 129 16.61 12.62 -8.35
C GLY A 129 17.27 12.87 -9.71
N GLU A 130 18.60 12.97 -9.73
CA GLU A 130 19.38 13.33 -10.93
C GLU A 130 19.44 12.23 -12.00
N SER A 131 18.94 11.01 -11.73
CA SER A 131 19.00 9.91 -12.68
C SER A 131 17.83 9.97 -13.66
N ASP A 132 18.05 9.53 -14.89
CA ASP A 132 17.05 9.39 -15.92
C ASP A 132 15.98 8.35 -15.53
N PRO A 133 14.72 8.76 -15.29
CA PRO A 133 13.65 7.86 -14.86
C PRO A 133 13.33 6.79 -15.91
N GLU A 134 13.34 7.15 -17.20
CA GLU A 134 13.03 6.21 -18.30
C GLU A 134 14.07 5.10 -18.37
N ALA A 135 15.36 5.46 -18.25
CA ALA A 135 16.43 4.47 -18.23
C ALA A 135 16.39 3.55 -17.00
N LEU A 136 15.96 4.07 -15.84
CA LEU A 136 15.78 3.25 -14.64
C LEU A 136 14.57 2.31 -14.77
N GLN A 137 13.46 2.81 -15.28
CA GLN A 137 12.25 2.03 -15.53
C GLN A 137 12.51 0.89 -16.49
N GLU A 138 13.23 1.15 -17.59
CA GLU A 138 13.60 0.11 -18.55
C GLU A 138 14.47 -0.99 -17.90
N LYS A 139 15.45 -0.62 -17.07
CA LYS A 139 16.27 -1.60 -16.34
C LYS A 139 15.45 -2.45 -15.37
N ILE A 140 14.53 -1.82 -14.60
CA ILE A 140 13.64 -2.55 -13.70
C ILE A 140 12.82 -3.55 -14.49
N PHE A 141 12.25 -3.13 -15.61
CA PHE A 141 11.46 -3.98 -16.50
C PHE A 141 12.29 -5.15 -17.07
N GLN A 142 13.51 -4.90 -17.53
CA GLN A 142 14.42 -5.94 -18.03
C GLN A 142 14.75 -6.99 -16.95
N GLN A 143 15.08 -6.55 -15.73
CA GLN A 143 15.38 -7.46 -14.62
C GLN A 143 14.13 -8.22 -14.16
N PHE A 144 13.00 -7.57 -14.10
CA PHE A 144 11.72 -8.19 -13.80
C PHE A 144 11.38 -9.32 -14.78
N ASN A 145 11.59 -9.09 -16.08
CA ASN A 145 11.36 -10.10 -17.13
C ASN A 145 12.29 -11.31 -17.03
N VAL A 146 13.51 -11.13 -16.53
CA VAL A 146 14.45 -12.24 -16.32
C VAL A 146 14.03 -13.16 -15.18
N LEU A 147 13.35 -12.62 -14.17
CA LEU A 147 13.01 -13.34 -12.95
C LEU A 147 11.65 -14.06 -13.01
N ASN A 148 10.79 -13.71 -13.96
CA ASN A 148 9.42 -14.22 -14.02
C ASN A 148 9.17 -15.09 -15.26
N ASP A 149 8.41 -16.18 -15.07
CA ASP A 149 8.01 -17.09 -16.13
C ASP A 149 7.00 -16.48 -17.13
N ASP A 150 7.01 -16.95 -18.38
CA ASP A 150 6.32 -16.42 -19.57
C ASP A 150 4.82 -16.08 -19.44
N ASN A 151 4.10 -16.65 -18.47
CA ASN A 151 2.64 -16.46 -18.36
C ASN A 151 2.21 -15.23 -17.53
N LEU A 152 3.01 -14.78 -16.58
CA LEU A 152 2.82 -13.53 -15.83
C LEU A 152 3.34 -12.33 -16.62
N LEU A 153 4.28 -12.60 -17.52
CA LEU A 153 4.97 -11.61 -18.35
C LEU A 153 4.00 -10.84 -19.26
N SER A 154 2.95 -11.48 -19.78
CA SER A 154 2.04 -10.82 -20.72
C SER A 154 1.20 -9.72 -20.08
N ALA A 155 0.69 -9.94 -18.86
CA ALA A 155 -0.08 -8.92 -18.15
C ALA A 155 0.83 -7.78 -17.64
N ALA A 156 1.95 -8.11 -16.99
CA ALA A 156 2.91 -7.10 -16.53
C ALA A 156 3.51 -6.31 -17.70
N THR A 157 3.89 -6.98 -18.80
CA THR A 157 4.39 -6.32 -20.02
C THR A 157 3.36 -5.37 -20.61
N GLN A 158 2.09 -5.74 -20.59
CA GLN A 158 1.02 -4.86 -21.05
C GLN A 158 0.89 -3.62 -20.16
N PHE A 159 0.91 -3.77 -18.85
CA PHE A 159 0.89 -2.65 -17.89
C PHE A 159 2.09 -1.72 -18.08
N PHE A 160 3.32 -2.24 -18.19
CA PHE A 160 4.52 -1.42 -18.42
C PHE A 160 4.54 -0.76 -19.80
N SER A 161 3.96 -1.39 -20.84
CA SER A 161 3.91 -0.84 -22.19
C SER A 161 2.81 0.20 -22.42
N GLU A 162 1.78 0.24 -21.57
CA GLU A 162 0.67 1.19 -21.65
C GLU A 162 0.99 2.55 -20.99
N GLY A 163 2.23 2.81 -20.60
CA GLY A 163 2.69 4.12 -20.11
C GLY A 163 2.42 4.37 -18.64
N LEU A 164 2.63 3.35 -17.81
CA LEU A 164 2.67 3.56 -16.34
C LEU A 164 3.71 4.62 -15.99
N ASP A 165 3.32 5.51 -15.10
CA ASP A 165 4.24 6.42 -14.45
C ASP A 165 5.38 5.65 -13.76
N PHE A 166 6.57 6.26 -13.72
CA PHE A 166 7.77 5.63 -13.13
C PHE A 166 7.56 5.19 -11.68
N GLU A 167 6.88 6.02 -10.88
CA GLU A 167 6.60 5.68 -9.49
C GLU A 167 5.61 4.51 -9.40
N MET A 168 4.54 4.52 -10.18
CA MET A 168 3.54 3.44 -10.20
C MET A 168 4.18 2.10 -10.55
N ALA A 169 4.98 2.06 -11.60
CA ALA A 169 5.68 0.85 -12.04
C ALA A 169 6.60 0.29 -10.94
N MET A 170 7.37 1.17 -10.31
CA MET A 170 8.29 0.81 -9.25
C MET A 170 7.55 0.31 -7.99
N ASN A 171 6.53 1.04 -7.53
CA ASN A 171 5.76 0.69 -6.34
C ASN A 171 5.03 -0.64 -6.53
N LEU A 172 4.52 -0.92 -7.73
CA LEU A 172 3.91 -2.21 -8.06
C LEU A 172 4.92 -3.35 -7.90
N VAL A 173 6.13 -3.22 -8.44
CA VAL A 173 7.16 -4.26 -8.31
C VAL A 173 7.56 -4.44 -6.84
N ILE A 174 7.78 -3.35 -6.10
CA ILE A 174 8.19 -3.43 -4.69
C ILE A 174 7.11 -4.09 -3.83
N SER A 175 5.82 -3.78 -4.05
CA SER A 175 4.73 -4.35 -3.27
C SER A 175 4.72 -5.88 -3.32
N HIS A 176 5.13 -6.47 -4.45
CA HIS A 176 5.17 -7.91 -4.70
C HIS A 176 6.54 -8.58 -4.47
N LEU A 177 7.56 -7.80 -4.09
CA LEU A 177 8.87 -8.35 -3.81
C LEU A 177 8.82 -9.27 -2.57
N GLU A 178 9.43 -10.45 -2.64
CA GLU A 178 9.53 -11.38 -1.51
C GLU A 178 10.64 -10.94 -0.52
N ILE A 179 10.42 -9.82 0.16
CA ILE A 179 11.30 -9.29 1.21
C ILE A 179 10.50 -8.98 2.48
N GLU A 180 11.20 -8.89 3.61
CA GLU A 180 10.61 -8.56 4.90
C GLU A 180 9.91 -7.19 4.91
N GLY A 181 8.85 -7.05 5.72
CA GLY A 181 8.09 -5.80 5.84
C GLY A 181 8.97 -4.60 6.19
N GLU A 182 9.95 -4.78 7.07
CA GLU A 182 10.91 -3.73 7.42
C GLU A 182 11.76 -3.24 6.23
N GLU A 183 12.11 -4.13 5.31
CA GLU A 183 12.85 -3.76 4.09
C GLU A 183 11.92 -3.02 3.09
N LYS A 184 10.66 -3.46 2.94
CA LYS A 184 9.66 -2.72 2.16
C LYS A 184 9.41 -1.34 2.76
N GLN A 185 9.34 -1.23 4.08
CA GLN A 185 9.13 0.03 4.78
C GLN A 185 10.29 1.02 4.51
N LYS A 186 11.53 0.56 4.53
CA LYS A 186 12.68 1.39 4.16
C LYS A 186 12.56 1.92 2.74
N LEU A 187 12.09 1.10 1.80
CA LEU A 187 11.83 1.53 0.41
C LEU A 187 10.71 2.56 0.33
N LEU A 188 9.62 2.40 1.09
CA LEU A 188 8.55 3.38 1.16
C LEU A 188 9.05 4.72 1.71
N GLU A 189 9.91 4.71 2.72
CA GLU A 189 10.45 5.91 3.38
C GLU A 189 11.44 6.70 2.50
N LEU A 190 12.03 6.06 1.47
CA LEU A 190 12.89 6.78 0.52
C LEU A 190 12.07 7.80 -0.28
N GLY A 191 12.37 9.10 -0.08
CA GLY A 191 11.71 10.21 -0.77
C GLY A 191 12.32 10.54 -2.14
N ASP A 192 13.44 9.93 -2.52
CA ASP A 192 14.06 10.04 -3.84
C ASP A 192 13.75 8.79 -4.66
N LEU A 193 12.90 8.95 -5.69
CA LEU A 193 12.47 7.87 -6.58
C LEU A 193 13.64 7.23 -7.33
N SER A 194 14.67 8.02 -7.71
CA SER A 194 15.85 7.48 -8.37
C SER A 194 16.69 6.61 -7.44
N LEU A 195 16.77 6.98 -6.17
CA LEU A 195 17.46 6.17 -5.16
C LEU A 195 16.66 4.89 -4.85
N ARG A 196 15.33 5.01 -4.68
CA ARG A 196 14.44 3.85 -4.47
C ARG A 196 14.56 2.84 -5.61
N ALA A 197 14.58 3.31 -6.86
CA ALA A 197 14.76 2.47 -8.04
C ALA A 197 16.12 1.75 -8.07
N LYS A 198 17.20 2.42 -7.69
CA LYS A 198 18.53 1.80 -7.61
C LYS A 198 18.58 0.70 -6.54
N VAL A 199 17.95 0.93 -5.39
CA VAL A 199 17.87 -0.09 -4.33
C VAL A 199 16.99 -1.26 -4.81
N LEU A 200 15.86 -1.00 -5.46
CA LEU A 200 15.03 -2.05 -6.07
C LEU A 200 15.84 -2.88 -7.07
N LEU A 201 16.61 -2.26 -7.96
CA LEU A 201 17.47 -2.98 -8.92
C LEU A 201 18.46 -3.91 -8.24
N GLN A 202 19.07 -3.50 -7.11
CA GLN A 202 19.97 -4.37 -6.34
C GLN A 202 19.25 -5.62 -5.82
N TYR A 203 17.99 -5.48 -5.34
CA TYR A 203 17.17 -6.63 -4.95
C TYR A 203 16.88 -7.56 -6.13
N LEU A 204 16.45 -7.03 -7.26
CA LEU A 204 16.15 -7.81 -8.45
C LEU A 204 17.43 -8.52 -9.00
N GLU A 205 18.57 -7.83 -9.06
CA GLU A 205 19.85 -8.39 -9.48
C GLU A 205 20.36 -9.50 -8.53
N SER A 206 19.95 -9.49 -7.27
CA SER A 206 20.27 -10.57 -6.32
C SER A 206 19.44 -11.84 -6.54
N GLY A 207 18.49 -11.83 -7.49
CA GLY A 207 17.64 -12.97 -7.83
C GLY A 207 16.42 -13.12 -6.93
N LEU A 208 16.04 -12.08 -6.18
CA LEU A 208 14.80 -12.06 -5.41
C LEU A 208 13.58 -12.08 -6.34
N ARG A 209 12.62 -12.93 -6.01
CA ARG A 209 11.40 -13.11 -6.81
C ARG A 209 10.39 -12.02 -6.54
N VAL A 210 9.54 -11.79 -7.54
CA VAL A 210 8.38 -10.89 -7.47
C VAL A 210 7.14 -11.76 -7.68
N ASP A 211 6.29 -11.90 -6.68
CA ASP A 211 5.06 -12.68 -6.78
C ASP A 211 3.88 -11.78 -7.14
N LEU A 212 3.59 -11.66 -8.43
CA LEU A 212 2.41 -10.94 -8.93
C LEU A 212 1.12 -11.80 -8.92
N ALA A 213 1.23 -13.10 -8.65
CA ALA A 213 0.06 -13.98 -8.71
C ALA A 213 -0.98 -13.68 -7.60
N ALA A 214 -0.54 -13.05 -6.51
CA ALA A 214 -1.39 -12.70 -5.38
C ALA A 214 -2.50 -11.68 -5.74
N ASP A 215 -2.25 -10.74 -6.67
CA ASP A 215 -3.20 -9.67 -6.99
C ASP A 215 -4.09 -9.97 -8.20
N PHE A 216 -3.63 -10.77 -9.16
CA PHE A 216 -4.40 -11.10 -10.36
C PHE A 216 -5.41 -12.26 -10.16
N GLY A 217 -5.28 -13.01 -9.08
CA GLY A 217 -6.34 -13.88 -8.59
C GLY A 217 -7.33 -13.01 -7.81
N ILE A 218 -8.47 -12.68 -8.41
CA ILE A 218 -9.62 -12.04 -7.73
C ILE A 218 -10.27 -13.05 -6.74
N GLY A 219 -9.46 -13.69 -5.94
CA GLY A 219 -9.84 -14.35 -4.72
C GLY A 219 -9.41 -13.42 -3.60
N PHE A 220 -10.36 -12.78 -2.90
CA PHE A 220 -10.04 -12.21 -1.61
C PHE A 220 -9.22 -13.24 -0.85
N ALA A 221 -7.93 -12.95 -0.64
CA ALA A 221 -7.04 -13.88 0.04
C ALA A 221 -7.67 -14.21 1.39
N GLY A 222 -8.21 -15.41 1.50
CA GLY A 222 -8.73 -15.91 2.73
C GLY A 222 -7.58 -16.01 3.72
N ASP A 223 -7.85 -15.55 4.93
CA ASP A 223 -7.06 -15.84 6.13
C ASP A 223 -5.66 -15.20 6.21
N LEU A 224 -5.64 -13.87 6.44
CA LEU A 224 -4.60 -13.31 7.31
C LEU A 224 -4.89 -13.76 8.76
N ARG A 225 -5.03 -15.07 8.98
CA ARG A 225 -4.94 -15.64 10.32
C ARG A 225 -3.47 -15.63 10.68
N MET A 226 -3.15 -14.72 11.56
CA MET A 226 -1.88 -14.78 12.26
C MET A 226 -1.82 -16.07 13.08
N ASN A 227 -0.89 -16.96 12.72
CA ASN A 227 -0.38 -17.99 13.62
C ASN A 227 0.71 -17.39 14.49
#